data_3ca6e17df1bf94235a560df00655d1d7
#
_entry.id   3ca6e17df1bf94235a560df00655d1d7
#
_cell.length_a   1.000
_cell.length_b   1.000
_cell.length_c   1.000
_cell.angle_alpha   90.00
_cell.angle_beta   90.00
_cell.angle_gamma   90.00
#
_symmetry.space_group_name_H-M   'P 1'
#
loop_
_entity.id
_entity.type
_entity.pdbx_description
1 polymer ?
#
loop_
_entity_poly.entity_id
_entity_poly.type
_entity_poly.pdbx_seq_one_letter_code
_entity_poly.pdbx_strand_id
1 'polypeptide(L)'
;MKTCDDLYREARARVRQISAKEALELHGSGRATFVDVRDLNEVNLGMIPGAIHLDRGRLESKVEAAIPRDATVVLYCAAGNRSALAAETLEEMGYTDVSSLDSGFRGWVEAGGDIQE
;
A
#
# COMPACT_ATOMS: atom_id res chain seq x y z
N MET A 1 18.77 6.29 19.18
CA MET A 1 17.33 6.63 19.12
C MET A 1 16.95 7.02 17.70
N LYS A 2 15.82 6.52 17.20
CA LYS A 2 15.40 6.80 15.82
C LYS A 2 14.24 7.77 15.81
N THR A 3 14.25 8.68 14.84
CA THR A 3 13.13 9.59 14.59
C THR A 3 12.11 8.91 13.70
N CYS A 4 10.94 9.53 13.55
CA CYS A 4 9.91 9.09 12.60
C CYS A 4 10.50 9.02 11.18
N ASP A 5 11.27 10.07 10.79
CA ASP A 5 11.88 10.09 9.46
C ASP A 5 12.88 8.95 9.27
N ASP A 6 13.62 8.60 10.31
CA ASP A 6 14.54 7.45 10.25
C ASP A 6 13.81 6.16 9.96
N LEU A 7 12.67 5.93 10.65
CA LEU A 7 11.87 4.72 10.45
C LEU A 7 11.31 4.65 9.03
N TYR A 8 10.80 5.75 8.52
CA TYR A 8 10.26 5.81 7.17
C TYR A 8 11.36 5.55 6.12
N ARG A 9 12.50 6.22 6.28
CA ARG A 9 13.61 6.07 5.33
C ARG A 9 14.12 4.63 5.29
N GLU A 10 14.25 4.00 6.46
CA GLU A 10 14.73 2.62 6.56
C GLU A 10 13.74 1.65 5.93
N ALA A 11 12.45 1.84 6.21
CA ALA A 11 11.42 0.99 5.62
C ALA A 11 11.41 1.10 4.10
N ARG A 12 11.47 2.33 3.58
CA ARG A 12 11.48 2.56 2.14
C ARG A 12 12.70 1.96 1.46
N ALA A 13 13.82 1.86 2.17
CA ALA A 13 15.05 1.24 1.64
C ALA A 13 14.98 -0.29 1.63
N ARG A 14 14.17 -0.88 2.49
CA ARG A 14 14.09 -2.35 2.64
C ARG A 14 13.03 -3.01 1.80
N VAL A 15 11.96 -2.28 1.47
CA VAL A 15 10.85 -2.87 0.73
C VAL A 15 10.93 -2.52 -0.74
N ARG A 16 10.27 -3.33 -1.58
CA ARG A 16 10.14 -2.98 -2.99
C ARG A 16 9.16 -1.84 -3.12
N GLN A 17 9.56 -0.80 -3.82
CA GLN A 17 8.69 0.32 -4.12
C GLN A 17 8.39 0.33 -5.62
N ILE A 18 7.15 0.65 -5.98
CA ILE A 18 6.77 0.78 -7.38
C ILE A 18 6.27 2.20 -7.64
N SER A 19 6.42 2.64 -8.87
CA SER A 19 5.96 3.95 -9.31
C SER A 19 4.45 3.95 -9.55
N ALA A 20 3.87 5.15 -9.64
CA ALA A 20 2.47 5.29 -10.02
C ALA A 20 2.18 4.66 -11.38
N LYS A 21 3.11 4.79 -12.33
CA LYS A 21 2.97 4.19 -13.65
C LYS A 21 2.89 2.67 -13.57
N GLU A 22 3.79 2.06 -12.81
CA GLU A 22 3.78 0.61 -12.60
C GLU A 22 2.49 0.17 -11.90
N ALA A 23 2.03 0.95 -10.92
CA ALA A 23 0.79 0.66 -10.20
C ALA A 23 -0.42 0.71 -11.14
N LEU A 24 -0.48 1.69 -12.04
CA LEU A 24 -1.55 1.78 -13.02
C LEU A 24 -1.58 0.53 -13.92
N GLU A 25 -0.41 0.07 -14.35
CA GLU A 25 -0.31 -1.13 -15.19
C GLU A 25 -0.79 -2.37 -14.43
N LEU A 26 -0.36 -2.53 -13.19
CA LEU A 26 -0.78 -3.66 -12.35
C LEU A 26 -2.28 -3.64 -12.09
N HIS A 27 -2.82 -2.47 -11.80
CA HIS A 27 -4.25 -2.30 -11.55
C HIS A 27 -5.05 -2.70 -12.79
N GLY A 28 -4.61 -2.25 -13.96
CA GLY A 28 -5.26 -2.57 -15.22
C GLY A 28 -5.21 -4.05 -15.57
N SER A 29 -4.18 -4.78 -15.10
CA SER A 29 -4.06 -6.21 -15.36
C SER A 29 -5.03 -7.05 -14.54
N GLY A 30 -5.54 -6.53 -13.44
CA GLY A 30 -6.42 -7.25 -12.53
C GLY A 30 -5.73 -8.31 -11.69
N ARG A 31 -4.39 -8.39 -11.74
CA ARG A 31 -3.64 -9.45 -11.06
C ARG A 31 -3.12 -9.06 -9.67
N ALA A 32 -3.22 -7.79 -9.30
CA ALA A 32 -2.72 -7.32 -8.01
C ALA A 32 -3.87 -6.97 -7.09
N THR A 33 -3.68 -7.22 -5.81
CA THR A 33 -4.59 -6.78 -4.76
C THR A 33 -4.04 -5.47 -4.19
N PHE A 34 -4.79 -4.40 -4.29
CA PHE A 34 -4.41 -3.11 -3.73
C PHE A 34 -4.97 -2.97 -2.33
N VAL A 35 -4.13 -2.52 -1.41
CA VAL A 35 -4.51 -2.36 0.01
C VAL A 35 -4.27 -0.92 0.42
N ASP A 36 -5.34 -0.26 0.86
CA ASP A 36 -5.29 1.10 1.37
C ASP A 36 -5.07 1.04 2.88
N VAL A 37 -3.91 1.52 3.35
CA VAL A 37 -3.60 1.49 4.77
C VAL A 37 -3.83 2.82 5.47
N ARG A 38 -4.49 3.77 4.78
CA ARG A 38 -4.84 5.07 5.35
C ARG A 38 -5.99 4.92 6.36
N ASP A 39 -6.23 5.96 7.13
CA ASP A 39 -7.36 5.93 8.05
C ASP A 39 -8.69 6.19 7.31
N LEU A 40 -9.79 5.95 8.00
CA LEU A 40 -11.12 6.00 7.39
C LEU A 40 -11.46 7.38 6.82
N ASN A 41 -11.03 8.44 7.49
CA ASN A 41 -11.32 9.79 7.01
C ASN A 41 -10.72 10.04 5.63
N GLU A 42 -9.51 9.55 5.41
CA GLU A 42 -8.85 9.68 4.10
C GLU A 42 -9.57 8.85 3.04
N VAL A 43 -9.93 7.61 3.37
CA VAL A 43 -10.59 6.69 2.44
C VAL A 43 -11.96 7.24 2.01
N ASN A 44 -12.67 7.87 2.92
CA ASN A 44 -13.99 8.45 2.62
C ASN A 44 -13.94 9.57 1.57
N LEU A 45 -12.76 10.15 1.35
CA LEU A 45 -12.58 11.20 0.34
C LEU A 45 -12.17 10.63 -1.02
N GLY A 46 -11.97 9.32 -1.11
CA GLY A 46 -11.63 8.65 -2.35
C GLY A 46 -10.54 7.62 -2.16
N MET A 47 -10.55 6.56 -2.99
CA MET A 47 -9.58 5.47 -2.91
C MET A 47 -9.34 4.89 -4.30
N ILE A 48 -8.32 4.07 -4.45
CA ILE A 48 -8.07 3.32 -5.68
C ILE A 48 -9.21 2.31 -5.86
N PRO A 49 -9.84 2.24 -7.05
CA PRO A 49 -10.97 1.33 -7.25
C PRO A 49 -10.62 -0.12 -6.95
N GLY A 50 -11.48 -0.78 -6.20
CA GLY A 50 -11.32 -2.19 -5.84
C GLY A 50 -10.33 -2.45 -4.72
N ALA A 51 -9.70 -1.43 -4.15
CA ALA A 51 -8.75 -1.61 -3.06
C ALA A 51 -9.46 -2.10 -1.80
N ILE A 52 -8.75 -2.93 -1.03
CA ILE A 52 -9.23 -3.39 0.28
C ILE A 52 -8.72 -2.38 1.32
N HIS A 53 -9.61 -1.88 2.15
CA HIS A 53 -9.21 -0.97 3.22
C HIS A 53 -8.82 -1.76 4.46
N LEU A 54 -7.53 -1.73 4.78
CA LEU A 54 -6.97 -2.31 6.00
C LEU A 54 -6.08 -1.24 6.62
N ASP A 55 -6.65 -0.37 7.43
CA ASP A 55 -5.88 0.72 8.02
C ASP A 55 -4.70 0.19 8.83
N ARG A 56 -3.64 0.99 8.92
CA ARG A 56 -2.36 0.52 9.48
C ARG A 56 -2.53 -0.13 10.86
N GLY A 57 -3.40 0.42 11.69
CA GLY A 57 -3.60 -0.09 13.06
C GLY A 57 -4.26 -1.45 13.13
N ARG A 58 -4.94 -1.90 12.07
CA ARG A 58 -5.64 -3.18 12.05
C ARG A 58 -5.10 -4.14 11.00
N LEU A 59 -4.05 -3.74 10.29
CA LEU A 59 -3.51 -4.54 9.20
C LEU A 59 -3.16 -5.96 9.65
N GLU A 60 -2.36 -6.09 10.69
CA GLU A 60 -1.88 -7.40 11.17
C GLU A 60 -3.02 -8.34 11.56
N SER A 61 -4.05 -7.80 12.20
CA SER A 61 -5.14 -8.64 12.68
C SER A 61 -6.15 -9.02 11.62
N LYS A 62 -6.15 -8.33 10.47
CA LYS A 62 -7.18 -8.53 9.42
C LYS A 62 -6.65 -9.13 8.12
N VAL A 63 -5.36 -8.97 7.84
CA VAL A 63 -4.83 -9.31 6.52
C VAL A 63 -4.91 -10.81 6.21
N GLU A 64 -4.67 -11.67 7.20
CA GLU A 64 -4.63 -13.11 6.95
C GLU A 64 -5.96 -13.65 6.42
N ALA A 65 -7.07 -13.16 6.94
CA ALA A 65 -8.39 -13.59 6.49
C ALA A 65 -8.77 -12.96 5.14
N ALA A 66 -8.17 -11.82 4.80
CA ALA A 66 -8.55 -11.06 3.62
C ALA A 66 -7.74 -11.41 2.37
N ILE A 67 -6.46 -11.74 2.55
CA ILE A 67 -5.50 -11.87 1.43
C ILE A 67 -4.60 -13.08 1.63
N PRO A 68 -4.53 -14.00 0.66
CA PRO A 68 -3.60 -15.13 0.76
C PRO A 68 -2.15 -14.69 0.65
N ARG A 69 -1.24 -15.45 1.25
CA ARG A 69 0.18 -15.09 1.34
C ARG A 69 0.91 -15.07 0.00
N ASP A 70 0.40 -15.74 -1.02
CA ASP A 70 1.00 -15.77 -2.34
C ASP A 70 0.41 -14.72 -3.29
N ALA A 71 -0.51 -13.89 -2.82
CA ALA A 71 -1.09 -12.83 -3.64
C ALA A 71 -0.06 -11.75 -3.97
N THR A 72 -0.21 -11.13 -5.12
CA THR A 72 0.54 -9.92 -5.48
C THR A 72 -0.15 -8.75 -4.79
N VAL A 73 0.53 -8.13 -3.83
CA VAL A 73 -0.05 -7.09 -2.99
C VAL A 73 0.65 -5.75 -3.22
N VAL A 74 -0.13 -4.72 -3.47
CA VAL A 74 0.37 -3.34 -3.55
C VAL A 74 -0.28 -2.55 -2.41
N LEU A 75 0.54 -2.10 -1.48
CA LEU A 75 0.07 -1.29 -0.36
C LEU A 75 0.28 0.19 -0.69
N TYR A 76 -0.67 1.02 -0.28
CA TYR A 76 -0.50 2.46 -0.47
C TYR A 76 -1.08 3.25 0.70
N CYS A 77 -0.53 4.44 0.88
CA CYS A 77 -1.04 5.45 1.81
C CYS A 77 -1.10 6.78 1.06
N ALA A 78 -1.01 7.90 1.74
CA ALA A 78 -1.09 9.20 1.06
C ALA A 78 0.15 9.50 0.23
N ALA A 79 1.35 9.24 0.76
CA ALA A 79 2.62 9.62 0.15
C ALA A 79 3.73 8.56 0.20
N GLY A 80 3.41 7.34 0.64
CA GLY A 80 4.34 6.21 0.57
C GLY A 80 5.07 5.83 1.87
N ASN A 81 4.90 6.57 2.95
CA ASN A 81 5.62 6.28 4.19
C ASN A 81 4.96 5.19 5.04
N ARG A 82 3.68 5.36 5.34
CA ARG A 82 2.94 4.34 6.14
C ARG A 82 2.87 3.01 5.40
N SER A 83 2.75 3.04 4.07
CA SER A 83 2.69 1.82 3.28
C SER A 83 4.02 1.09 3.23
N ALA A 84 5.15 1.80 3.32
CA ALA A 84 6.45 1.14 3.40
C ALA A 84 6.59 0.36 4.70
N LEU A 85 6.16 0.94 5.83
CA LEU A 85 6.14 0.23 7.10
C LEU A 85 5.20 -0.97 7.05
N ALA A 86 4.04 -0.81 6.42
CA ALA A 86 3.08 -1.90 6.25
C ALA A 86 3.65 -3.03 5.41
N ALA A 87 4.39 -2.70 4.35
CA ALA A 87 5.03 -3.70 3.49
C ALA A 87 6.06 -4.53 4.27
N GLU A 88 6.87 -3.90 5.12
CA GLU A 88 7.80 -4.61 5.99
C GLU A 88 7.06 -5.62 6.88
N THR A 89 5.95 -5.18 7.46
CA THR A 89 5.14 -6.03 8.32
C THR A 89 4.59 -7.24 7.58
N LEU A 90 4.05 -7.04 6.38
CA LEU A 90 3.53 -8.16 5.59
C LEU A 90 4.62 -9.15 5.21
N GLU A 91 5.81 -8.65 4.89
CA GLU A 91 6.94 -9.54 4.58
C GLU A 91 7.32 -10.38 5.79
N GLU A 92 7.34 -9.80 7.00
CA GLU A 92 7.55 -10.55 8.23
C GLU A 92 6.50 -11.62 8.45
N MET A 93 5.27 -11.36 8.01
CA MET A 93 4.16 -12.30 8.14
C MET A 93 4.16 -13.39 7.07
N GLY A 94 5.13 -13.36 6.15
CA GLY A 94 5.28 -14.40 5.14
C GLY A 94 4.67 -14.09 3.77
N TYR A 95 4.23 -12.87 3.54
CA TYR A 95 3.78 -12.46 2.21
C TYR A 95 4.99 -12.32 1.29
N THR A 96 4.94 -12.93 0.11
CA THR A 96 6.12 -13.11 -0.75
C THR A 96 6.20 -12.14 -1.93
N ASP A 97 5.12 -11.44 -2.24
CA ASP A 97 5.08 -10.52 -3.39
C ASP A 97 4.40 -9.22 -3.00
N VAL A 98 5.14 -8.39 -2.27
CA VAL A 98 4.63 -7.16 -1.67
C VAL A 98 5.39 -5.96 -2.19
N SER A 99 4.67 -4.91 -2.55
CA SER A 99 5.25 -3.62 -2.95
C SER A 99 4.53 -2.49 -2.24
N SER A 100 5.22 -1.37 -2.10
CA SER A 100 4.65 -0.12 -1.62
C SER A 100 4.61 0.86 -2.79
N LEU A 101 3.49 1.54 -2.97
CA LEU A 101 3.35 2.60 -3.99
C LEU A 101 4.10 3.84 -3.50
N ASP A 102 5.22 4.14 -4.13
CA ASP A 102 6.19 5.11 -3.61
C ASP A 102 5.64 6.53 -3.49
N SER A 103 4.77 6.95 -4.40
CA SER A 103 4.15 8.27 -4.39
C SER A 103 2.76 8.28 -3.75
N GLY A 104 2.28 7.13 -3.32
CA GLY A 104 1.01 6.98 -2.63
C GLY A 104 -0.21 7.35 -3.48
N PHE A 105 -1.32 7.56 -2.81
CA PHE A 105 -2.56 7.93 -3.49
C PHE A 105 -2.40 9.26 -4.24
N ARG A 106 -1.59 10.18 -3.68
CA ARG A 106 -1.32 11.45 -4.35
C ARG A 106 -0.71 11.23 -5.73
N GLY A 107 0.31 10.39 -5.83
CA GLY A 107 0.95 10.08 -7.11
C GLY A 107 0.04 9.33 -8.06
N TRP A 108 -0.82 8.45 -7.52
CA TRP A 108 -1.82 7.74 -8.31
C TRP A 108 -2.76 8.72 -9.01
N VAL A 109 -3.27 9.70 -8.27
CA VAL A 109 -4.17 10.73 -8.82
C VAL A 109 -3.46 11.59 -9.84
N GLU A 110 -2.24 12.04 -9.53
CA GLU A 110 -1.45 12.87 -10.45
C GLU A 110 -1.13 12.15 -11.76
N ALA A 111 -0.98 10.84 -11.71
CA ALA A 111 -0.71 10.01 -12.90
C ALA A 111 -1.98 9.70 -13.69
N GLY A 112 -3.14 10.17 -13.26
CA GLY A 112 -4.40 9.98 -13.96
C GLY A 112 -5.16 8.73 -13.56
N GLY A 113 -4.83 8.11 -12.44
CA GLY A 113 -5.55 6.94 -11.95
C GLY A 113 -6.97 7.25 -11.54
N ASP A 114 -7.87 6.29 -11.70
CA ASP A 114 -9.28 6.45 -11.33
C ASP A 114 -9.44 6.52 -9.82
N ILE A 115 -10.51 7.17 -9.39
CA ILE A 115 -10.84 7.34 -7.98
C ILE A 115 -12.24 6.78 -7.74
N GLN A 116 -12.34 5.91 -6.74
CA GLN A 116 -13.61 5.37 -6.27
C GLN A 116 -14.05 6.20 -5.05
N GLU A 117 -15.23 6.74 -5.12
CA GLU A 117 -15.78 7.52 -4.01
C GLU A 117 -16.87 6.77 -3.25
#